data_791902295e5af133a25933d1b7b301b8
#
_entry.id   791902295e5af133a25933d1b7b301b8
#
_cell.length_a   1.000
_cell.length_b   1.000
_cell.length_c   1.000
_cell.angle_alpha   90.00
_cell.angle_beta   90.00
_cell.angle_gamma   90.00
#
_symmetry.space_group_name_H-M   'P 1'
#
loop_
_entity.id
_entity.type
_entity.pdbx_description
1 polymer ?
#
loop_
_entity_poly.entity_id
_entity_poly.type
_entity_poly.pdbx_seq_one_letter_code
_entity_poly.pdbx_strand_id
1 'polypeptide(L)'
;SKVLPGNPGNSKTEPQANTDRSSIVGMWVYYITESNGTINGMPQLTGGYMRREYVFYKDGTYLFRVKNWLVYVKDILFVYETGTYTIRGNQITLTPQKGKGEWWGKSPGGRTSEWGKLVRASTDYKLEKNTYKFELKTNTGTDEKFLLLQVPGPTSREGKDGDQTGDREYRYTARELNRSLIDNPPGFKTGFE
;
A
#
# COMPACT_ATOMS: atom_id res chain seq x y z
N SER A 1 6.19 64.47 19.76
CA SER A 1 5.77 63.07 19.63
C SER A 1 6.69 62.33 18.65
N LYS A 2 7.56 61.49 19.18
CA LYS A 2 8.40 60.60 18.36
C LYS A 2 7.66 59.27 18.17
N VAL A 3 7.40 58.95 16.92
CA VAL A 3 6.87 57.64 16.48
C VAL A 3 8.08 56.70 16.35
N LEU A 4 8.09 55.60 17.11
CA LEU A 4 9.10 54.56 16.99
C LEU A 4 8.75 53.66 15.75
N PRO A 5 9.77 53.26 14.96
CA PRO A 5 9.54 52.37 13.86
C PRO A 5 9.25 50.94 14.35
N GLY A 6 8.17 50.36 13.83
CA GLY A 6 7.78 48.99 14.13
C GLY A 6 8.82 47.99 13.61
N ASN A 7 9.08 47.02 14.44
CA ASN A 7 9.95 45.86 14.18
C ASN A 7 9.38 45.05 13.01
N PRO A 8 10.12 44.76 11.93
CA PRO A 8 9.63 43.86 10.91
C PRO A 8 9.64 42.45 11.47
N GLY A 9 8.43 41.94 11.72
CA GLY A 9 8.24 40.57 12.15
C GLY A 9 8.84 39.61 11.15
N ASN A 10 9.76 38.81 11.64
CA ASN A 10 10.39 37.71 10.91
C ASN A 10 9.34 36.63 10.74
N SER A 11 8.53 36.73 9.70
CA SER A 11 7.63 35.64 9.30
C SER A 11 8.51 34.53 8.75
N LYS A 12 8.82 33.55 9.59
CA LYS A 12 9.30 32.26 9.13
C LYS A 12 8.19 31.68 8.23
N THR A 13 8.37 31.80 6.93
CA THR A 13 7.55 31.11 5.95
C THR A 13 7.78 29.63 6.19
N GLU A 14 6.81 28.95 6.81
CA GLU A 14 6.82 27.50 6.83
C GLU A 14 6.89 27.00 5.38
N PRO A 15 7.72 25.98 5.08
CA PRO A 15 7.80 25.42 3.74
C PRO A 15 6.39 25.01 3.31
N GLN A 16 5.88 25.67 2.30
CA GLN A 16 4.56 25.38 1.75
C GLN A 16 4.58 23.93 1.26
N ALA A 17 3.65 23.12 1.74
CA ALA A 17 3.53 21.74 1.31
C ALA A 17 3.41 21.67 -0.20
N ASN A 18 4.29 20.94 -0.85
CA ASN A 18 4.16 20.66 -2.28
C ASN A 18 2.92 19.78 -2.47
N THR A 19 1.87 20.36 -3.05
CA THR A 19 0.60 19.68 -3.29
C THR A 19 0.53 19.00 -4.65
N ASP A 20 1.62 18.99 -5.42
CA ASP A 20 1.67 18.31 -6.70
C ASP A 20 1.67 16.79 -6.50
N ARG A 21 0.51 16.18 -6.73
CA ARG A 21 0.26 14.75 -6.63
C ARG A 21 0.30 14.05 -7.98
N SER A 22 0.49 14.78 -9.08
CA SER A 22 0.31 14.24 -10.43
C SER A 22 1.19 13.03 -10.73
N SER A 23 2.40 12.98 -10.17
CA SER A 23 3.37 11.92 -10.44
C SER A 23 3.05 10.59 -9.74
N ILE A 24 2.30 10.62 -8.62
CA ILE A 24 1.99 9.41 -7.85
C ILE A 24 0.56 8.89 -8.10
N VAL A 25 -0.29 9.68 -8.76
CA VAL A 25 -1.68 9.28 -9.05
C VAL A 25 -1.71 8.01 -9.89
N GLY A 26 -2.53 7.06 -9.48
CA GLY A 26 -2.68 5.77 -10.15
C GLY A 26 -2.56 4.59 -9.19
N MET A 27 -2.43 3.40 -9.75
CA MET A 27 -2.32 2.16 -9.00
C MET A 27 -0.88 1.64 -8.98
N TRP A 28 -0.47 1.19 -7.81
CA TRP A 28 0.87 0.66 -7.53
C TRP A 28 0.73 -0.68 -6.82
N VAL A 29 1.35 -1.72 -7.38
CA VAL A 29 1.16 -3.10 -6.94
C VAL A 29 2.46 -3.73 -6.47
N TYR A 30 2.34 -4.61 -5.48
CA TYR A 30 3.39 -5.47 -4.99
C TYR A 30 2.83 -6.88 -4.81
N TYR A 31 3.57 -7.89 -5.22
CA TYR A 31 3.18 -9.26 -4.96
C TYR A 31 4.37 -10.16 -4.67
N ILE A 32 4.12 -11.16 -3.85
CA ILE A 32 5.04 -12.28 -3.59
C ILE A 32 4.30 -13.57 -3.90
N THR A 33 4.96 -14.48 -4.61
CA THR A 33 4.49 -15.86 -4.76
C THR A 33 5.00 -16.70 -3.59
N GLU A 34 4.12 -17.51 -3.03
CA GLU A 34 4.49 -18.44 -1.96
C GLU A 34 5.32 -19.60 -2.54
N SER A 35 6.38 -19.97 -1.84
CA SER A 35 7.19 -21.13 -2.18
C SER A 35 7.38 -22.05 -0.97
N ASN A 36 7.53 -23.36 -1.22
CA ASN A 36 7.80 -24.36 -0.22
C ASN A 36 9.16 -25.02 -0.51
N GLY A 37 10.23 -24.37 -0.06
CA GLY A 37 11.58 -24.84 -0.27
C GLY A 37 12.08 -24.74 -1.71
N THR A 38 13.19 -25.41 -2.00
CA THR A 38 13.83 -25.43 -3.32
C THR A 38 14.15 -26.86 -3.74
N ILE A 39 14.03 -27.16 -5.01
CA ILE A 39 14.52 -28.41 -5.62
C ILE A 39 15.47 -28.01 -6.74
N ASN A 40 16.70 -28.54 -6.68
CA ASN A 40 17.79 -28.22 -7.62
C ASN A 40 18.03 -26.69 -7.76
N GLY A 41 17.96 -25.96 -6.64
CA GLY A 41 18.14 -24.51 -6.60
C GLY A 41 16.94 -23.71 -7.09
N MET A 42 15.85 -24.33 -7.51
CA MET A 42 14.64 -23.64 -7.98
C MET A 42 13.54 -23.65 -6.94
N PRO A 43 12.91 -22.48 -6.65
CA PRO A 43 11.78 -22.40 -5.73
C PRO A 43 10.63 -23.29 -6.18
N GLN A 44 10.04 -24.03 -5.24
CA GLN A 44 8.85 -24.82 -5.46
C GLN A 44 7.62 -23.97 -5.13
N LEU A 45 6.94 -23.48 -6.15
CA LEU A 45 5.76 -22.62 -5.97
C LEU A 45 4.56 -23.45 -5.53
N THR A 46 3.82 -22.94 -4.56
CA THR A 46 2.58 -23.59 -4.03
C THR A 46 1.31 -23.15 -4.74
N GLY A 47 1.38 -22.07 -5.52
CA GLY A 47 0.20 -21.38 -6.07
C GLY A 47 -0.35 -20.30 -5.15
N GLY A 48 0.07 -20.24 -3.89
CA GLY A 48 -0.28 -19.18 -2.96
C GLY A 48 0.43 -17.87 -3.25
N TYR A 49 -0.09 -16.78 -2.71
CA TYR A 49 0.45 -15.44 -2.94
C TYR A 49 0.06 -14.45 -1.84
N MET A 50 0.84 -13.38 -1.76
CA MET A 50 0.51 -12.15 -1.04
C MET A 50 0.52 -10.99 -2.02
N ARG A 51 -0.53 -10.18 -2.04
CA ARG A 51 -0.69 -9.03 -2.94
C ARG A 51 -1.07 -7.79 -2.17
N ARG A 52 -0.45 -6.67 -2.51
CA ARG A 52 -0.73 -5.34 -1.94
C ARG A 52 -0.88 -4.32 -3.06
N GLU A 53 -1.84 -3.43 -2.94
CA GLU A 53 -2.06 -2.36 -3.90
C GLU A 53 -2.40 -1.06 -3.21
N TYR A 54 -1.76 0.01 -3.67
CA TYR A 54 -2.16 1.39 -3.42
C TYR A 54 -2.83 1.96 -4.65
N VAL A 55 -3.90 2.69 -4.46
CA VAL A 55 -4.46 3.59 -5.47
C VAL A 55 -4.46 4.99 -4.89
N PHE A 56 -3.72 5.90 -5.53
CA PHE A 56 -3.68 7.31 -5.17
C PHE A 56 -4.53 8.10 -6.14
N TYR A 57 -5.50 8.86 -5.61
CA TYR A 57 -6.41 9.69 -6.39
C TYR A 57 -5.95 11.15 -6.42
N LYS A 58 -6.32 11.87 -7.47
CA LYS A 58 -5.98 13.29 -7.64
C LYS A 58 -6.49 14.18 -6.52
N ASP A 59 -7.62 13.82 -5.91
CA ASP A 59 -8.23 14.56 -4.81
C ASP A 59 -7.49 14.46 -3.47
N GLY A 60 -6.41 13.68 -3.41
CA GLY A 60 -5.62 13.45 -2.21
C GLY A 60 -6.14 12.34 -1.30
N THR A 61 -7.06 11.53 -1.80
CA THR A 61 -7.48 10.30 -1.13
C THR A 61 -6.71 9.10 -1.66
N TYR A 62 -6.68 8.02 -0.88
CA TYR A 62 -6.08 6.74 -1.31
C TYR A 62 -6.95 5.56 -0.89
N LEU A 63 -6.77 4.47 -1.60
CA LEU A 63 -7.24 3.15 -1.26
C LEU A 63 -6.03 2.21 -1.15
N PHE A 64 -5.96 1.45 -0.07
CA PHE A 64 -4.98 0.39 0.12
C PHE A 64 -5.69 -0.94 0.31
N ARG A 65 -5.21 -1.98 -0.37
CA ARG A 65 -5.77 -3.33 -0.25
C ARG A 65 -4.67 -4.36 -0.11
N VAL A 66 -5.00 -5.43 0.61
CA VAL A 66 -4.19 -6.64 0.73
C VAL A 66 -5.08 -7.85 0.44
N LYS A 67 -4.55 -8.80 -0.34
CA LYS A 67 -5.09 -10.16 -0.42
C LYS A 67 -3.95 -11.15 -0.21
N ASN A 68 -4.09 -11.98 0.82
CA ASN A 68 -3.17 -13.09 1.06
C ASN A 68 -3.93 -14.41 0.93
N TRP A 69 -3.55 -15.21 -0.03
CA TRP A 69 -4.01 -16.57 -0.20
C TRP A 69 -2.79 -17.50 -0.08
N LEU A 70 -2.62 -18.14 1.06
CA LEU A 70 -1.46 -18.99 1.36
C LEU A 70 -1.93 -20.42 1.57
N VAL A 71 -1.20 -21.41 1.03
CA VAL A 71 -1.59 -22.82 1.10
C VAL A 71 -1.69 -23.32 2.53
N TYR A 72 -0.75 -22.92 3.38
CA TYR A 72 -0.70 -23.38 4.77
C TYR A 72 -1.49 -22.52 5.75
N VAL A 73 -2.18 -21.50 5.27
CA VAL A 73 -3.07 -20.67 6.07
C VAL A 73 -4.51 -20.98 5.70
N LYS A 74 -5.33 -21.26 6.70
CA LYS A 74 -6.72 -21.73 6.50
C LYS A 74 -7.57 -20.71 5.75
N ASP A 75 -7.48 -19.44 6.14
CA ASP A 75 -8.36 -18.38 5.66
C ASP A 75 -7.63 -17.43 4.71
N ILE A 76 -8.37 -16.88 3.75
CA ILE A 76 -7.90 -15.79 2.90
C ILE A 76 -8.01 -14.50 3.71
N LEU A 77 -6.91 -13.76 3.83
CA LEU A 77 -6.94 -12.42 4.41
C LEU A 77 -7.22 -11.39 3.32
N PHE A 78 -8.23 -10.57 3.55
CA PHE A 78 -8.50 -9.37 2.77
C PHE A 78 -8.52 -8.16 3.69
N VAL A 79 -7.72 -7.14 3.35
CA VAL A 79 -7.67 -5.87 4.07
C VAL A 79 -7.94 -4.75 3.08
N TYR A 80 -8.75 -3.78 3.50
CA TYR A 80 -8.80 -2.50 2.82
C TYR A 80 -8.74 -1.35 3.81
N GLU A 81 -8.18 -0.26 3.34
CA GLU A 81 -8.01 0.97 4.08
C GLU A 81 -8.21 2.14 3.14
N THR A 82 -8.92 3.14 3.59
CA THR A 82 -9.07 4.42 2.89
C THR A 82 -8.64 5.56 3.77
N GLY A 83 -8.15 6.63 3.17
CA GLY A 83 -7.70 7.81 3.89
C GLY A 83 -7.25 8.90 2.95
N THR A 84 -6.44 9.79 3.47
CA THR A 84 -5.85 10.91 2.73
C THR A 84 -4.35 10.82 2.71
N TYR A 85 -3.72 11.37 1.68
CA TYR A 85 -2.28 11.47 1.60
C TYR A 85 -1.83 12.89 1.31
N THR A 86 -0.65 13.23 1.81
CA THR A 86 0.01 14.51 1.54
C THR A 86 1.42 14.26 1.07
N ILE A 87 1.91 15.11 0.17
CA ILE A 87 3.27 15.08 -0.35
C ILE A 87 4.00 16.36 0.05
N ARG A 88 5.19 16.20 0.63
CA ARG A 88 6.11 17.29 0.94
C ARG A 88 7.50 16.91 0.46
N GLY A 89 7.93 17.50 -0.67
CA GLY A 89 9.19 17.13 -1.31
C GLY A 89 9.21 15.65 -1.69
N ASN A 90 10.12 14.88 -1.13
CA ASN A 90 10.26 13.45 -1.36
C ASN A 90 9.57 12.58 -0.28
N GLN A 91 8.69 13.18 0.52
CA GLN A 91 7.95 12.46 1.56
C GLN A 91 6.47 12.39 1.25
N ILE A 92 5.89 11.22 1.47
CA ILE A 92 4.44 10.99 1.43
C ILE A 92 3.97 10.56 2.81
N THR A 93 2.92 11.21 3.31
CA THR A 93 2.26 10.85 4.56
C THR A 93 0.89 10.28 4.27
N LEU A 94 0.63 9.08 4.75
CA LEU A 94 -0.66 8.42 4.68
C LEU A 94 -1.39 8.60 6.00
N THR A 95 -2.60 9.15 5.95
CA THR A 95 -3.46 9.34 7.12
C THR A 95 -4.71 8.49 6.94
N PRO A 96 -4.81 7.32 7.57
CA PRO A 96 -5.95 6.44 7.43
C PRO A 96 -7.19 7.04 8.09
N GLN A 97 -8.34 6.80 7.49
CA GLN A 97 -9.64 7.21 8.01
C GLN A 97 -10.54 6.01 8.32
N LYS A 98 -10.48 4.98 7.47
CA LYS A 98 -11.25 3.75 7.64
C LYS A 98 -10.36 2.56 7.28
N GLY A 99 -10.51 1.47 8.03
CA GLY A 99 -9.83 0.22 7.73
C GLY A 99 -10.66 -0.98 8.19
N LYS A 100 -10.58 -2.05 7.41
CA LYS A 100 -11.28 -3.30 7.70
C LYS A 100 -10.42 -4.48 7.30
N GLY A 101 -10.34 -5.46 8.18
CA GLY A 101 -9.79 -6.78 7.87
C GLY A 101 -10.92 -7.79 7.77
N GLU A 102 -10.84 -8.68 6.79
CA GLU A 102 -11.78 -9.76 6.58
C GLU A 102 -11.03 -11.07 6.39
N TRP A 103 -11.52 -12.12 7.02
CA TRP A 103 -11.00 -13.48 6.87
C TRP A 103 -12.07 -14.32 6.19
N TRP A 104 -11.74 -14.82 5.03
CA TRP A 104 -12.64 -15.58 4.17
C TRP A 104 -12.17 -17.03 4.08
N GLY A 105 -13.12 -17.97 4.12
CA GLY A 105 -12.81 -19.34 3.77
C GLY A 105 -12.39 -19.46 2.32
N LYS A 106 -11.62 -20.49 2.00
CA LYS A 106 -11.29 -20.86 0.62
C LYS A 106 -12.48 -21.54 -0.03
N SER A 107 -12.60 -21.44 -1.35
CA SER A 107 -13.63 -22.17 -2.10
C SER A 107 -13.41 -23.67 -1.97
N PRO A 108 -14.47 -24.51 -2.09
CA PRO A 108 -14.33 -25.97 -2.03
C PRO A 108 -13.37 -26.55 -3.05
N GLY A 109 -13.25 -25.92 -4.22
CA GLY A 109 -12.30 -26.31 -5.27
C GLY A 109 -10.86 -25.88 -5.03
N GLY A 110 -10.59 -25.09 -3.98
CA GLY A 110 -9.24 -24.62 -3.65
C GLY A 110 -8.63 -23.66 -4.67
N ARG A 111 -9.42 -23.05 -5.54
CA ARG A 111 -8.94 -22.08 -6.54
C ARG A 111 -8.58 -20.76 -5.87
N THR A 112 -7.40 -20.25 -6.19
CA THR A 112 -6.86 -19.02 -5.59
C THR A 112 -7.56 -17.74 -6.04
N SER A 113 -8.36 -17.80 -7.10
CA SER A 113 -9.20 -16.71 -7.62
C SER A 113 -10.63 -16.70 -7.08
N GLU A 114 -10.99 -17.66 -6.25
CA GLU A 114 -12.34 -17.81 -5.71
C GLU A 114 -12.38 -17.53 -4.22
N TRP A 115 -13.54 -17.05 -3.76
CA TRP A 115 -13.82 -16.76 -2.35
C TRP A 115 -14.84 -17.75 -1.81
N GLY A 116 -14.58 -18.27 -0.62
CA GLY A 116 -15.56 -19.03 0.15
C GLY A 116 -16.48 -18.11 0.95
N LYS A 117 -16.85 -18.55 2.16
CA LYS A 117 -17.71 -17.76 3.07
C LYS A 117 -16.88 -16.84 3.96
N LEU A 118 -17.43 -15.69 4.31
CA LEU A 118 -16.85 -14.82 5.32
C LEU A 118 -16.84 -15.53 6.68
N VAL A 119 -15.66 -15.61 7.28
CA VAL A 119 -15.45 -16.24 8.60
C VAL A 119 -15.47 -15.19 9.72
N ARG A 120 -14.77 -14.08 9.51
CA ARG A 120 -14.60 -13.02 10.51
C ARG A 120 -14.29 -11.68 9.84
N ALA A 121 -14.70 -10.60 10.48
CA ALA A 121 -14.36 -9.24 10.08
C ALA A 121 -13.96 -8.39 11.29
N SER A 122 -13.06 -7.42 11.07
CA SER A 122 -12.66 -6.41 12.05
C SER A 122 -12.65 -5.04 11.39
N THR A 123 -13.32 -4.07 12.01
CA THR A 123 -13.39 -2.68 11.52
C THR A 123 -12.22 -1.83 12.00
N ASP A 124 -11.44 -2.31 12.96
CA ASP A 124 -10.31 -1.58 13.56
C ASP A 124 -8.96 -2.12 13.10
N TYR A 125 -8.89 -2.65 11.89
CA TYR A 125 -7.71 -3.35 11.42
C TYR A 125 -6.58 -2.38 11.07
N LYS A 126 -5.55 -2.38 11.92
CA LYS A 126 -4.18 -1.86 11.68
C LYS A 126 -4.11 -0.47 11.02
N LEU A 127 -4.94 0.47 11.45
CA LEU A 127 -4.87 1.85 11.00
C LEU A 127 -3.63 2.54 11.57
N GLU A 128 -2.69 2.88 10.72
CA GLU A 128 -1.42 3.46 11.10
C GLU A 128 -1.12 4.68 10.21
N LYS A 129 -0.84 5.82 10.84
CA LYS A 129 -0.32 6.99 10.12
C LYS A 129 1.17 6.81 9.89
N ASN A 130 1.58 6.74 8.63
CA ASN A 130 2.97 6.58 8.26
C ASN A 130 3.45 7.69 7.32
N THR A 131 4.71 8.05 7.48
CA THR A 131 5.44 8.90 6.53
C THR A 131 6.55 8.09 5.91
N TYR A 132 6.57 8.04 4.58
CA TYR A 132 7.59 7.37 3.78
C TYR A 132 8.41 8.40 3.02
N LYS A 133 9.70 8.16 2.88
CA LYS A 133 10.42 8.72 1.73
C LYS A 133 9.98 7.95 0.49
N PHE A 134 9.75 8.64 -0.61
CA PHE A 134 9.39 7.97 -1.85
C PHE A 134 10.26 8.44 -3.01
N GLU A 135 10.41 7.57 -3.97
CA GLU A 135 11.10 7.83 -5.22
C GLU A 135 10.33 7.16 -6.36
N LEU A 136 10.19 7.86 -7.45
CA LEU A 136 9.61 7.33 -8.67
C LEU A 136 10.73 7.03 -9.66
N LYS A 137 10.77 5.80 -10.15
CA LYS A 137 11.76 5.35 -11.14
C LYS A 137 11.06 4.80 -12.39
N THR A 138 11.68 5.00 -13.52
CA THR A 138 11.26 4.38 -14.78
C THR A 138 12.40 3.49 -15.28
N ASN A 139 12.07 2.24 -15.63
CA ASN A 139 13.02 1.35 -16.27
C ASN A 139 13.16 1.76 -17.75
N THR A 140 14.36 2.15 -18.15
CA THR A 140 14.64 2.65 -19.50
C THR A 140 14.47 1.60 -20.60
N GLY A 141 14.51 0.31 -20.28
CA GLY A 141 14.35 -0.77 -21.26
C GLY A 141 12.91 -1.21 -21.51
N THR A 142 11.99 -1.01 -20.54
CA THR A 142 10.63 -1.57 -20.57
C THR A 142 9.54 -0.54 -20.32
N ASP A 143 9.86 0.73 -20.08
CA ASP A 143 8.94 1.79 -19.66
C ASP A 143 8.15 1.50 -18.37
N GLU A 144 8.53 0.45 -17.62
CA GLU A 144 7.93 0.18 -16.33
C GLU A 144 8.24 1.28 -15.33
N LYS A 145 7.20 1.70 -14.60
CA LYS A 145 7.31 2.69 -13.53
C LYS A 145 7.24 2.02 -12.17
N PHE A 146 8.11 2.45 -11.28
CA PHE A 146 8.21 1.95 -9.92
C PHE A 146 8.05 3.08 -8.92
N LEU A 147 7.34 2.76 -7.83
CA LEU A 147 7.28 3.56 -6.63
C LEU A 147 8.09 2.86 -5.55
N LEU A 148 9.14 3.51 -5.08
CA LEU A 148 9.93 3.05 -3.95
C LEU A 148 9.45 3.77 -2.69
N LEU A 149 9.06 3.03 -1.68
CA LEU A 149 8.69 3.55 -0.36
C LEU A 149 9.74 3.12 0.65
N GLN A 150 10.34 4.10 1.33
CA GLN A 150 11.35 3.87 2.36
C GLN A 150 10.83 4.35 3.72
N VAL A 151 11.03 3.51 4.72
CA VAL A 151 10.58 3.76 6.09
C VAL A 151 11.59 3.19 7.09
N PRO A 152 11.80 3.84 8.26
CA PRO A 152 12.82 3.41 9.23
C PRO A 152 12.42 2.20 10.08
N GLY A 153 11.46 1.42 9.66
CA GLY A 153 11.03 0.22 10.40
C GLY A 153 9.85 -0.47 9.75
N PRO A 154 9.39 -1.58 10.34
CA PRO A 154 8.23 -2.29 9.82
C PRO A 154 6.95 -1.50 9.98
N THR A 155 6.06 -1.60 9.02
CA THR A 155 4.72 -0.99 9.05
C THR A 155 3.64 -2.06 9.08
N SER A 156 2.45 -1.68 9.55
CA SER A 156 1.30 -2.58 9.51
C SER A 156 0.86 -2.91 8.08
N ARG A 157 1.12 -2.01 7.13
CA ARG A 157 0.74 -2.22 5.72
C ARG A 157 1.65 -3.19 5.01
N GLU A 158 2.95 -3.06 5.20
CA GLU A 158 3.95 -3.88 4.53
C GLU A 158 4.36 -5.13 5.31
N GLY A 159 3.84 -5.27 6.54
CA GLY A 159 4.13 -6.39 7.41
C GLY A 159 5.19 -6.07 8.45
N LYS A 160 5.02 -6.69 9.62
CA LYS A 160 5.93 -6.54 10.77
C LYS A 160 6.82 -7.76 10.96
N ASP A 161 6.91 -8.60 9.95
CA ASP A 161 7.63 -9.87 10.06
C ASP A 161 9.14 -9.68 10.06
N GLY A 162 9.78 -10.30 11.04
CA GLY A 162 11.23 -10.39 11.20
C GLY A 162 11.85 -9.38 12.15
N ASP A 163 12.94 -9.80 12.78
CA ASP A 163 13.79 -9.01 13.69
C ASP A 163 14.66 -7.96 12.98
N GLN A 164 14.22 -7.47 11.82
CA GLN A 164 15.02 -6.52 11.06
C GLN A 164 14.84 -5.13 11.62
N THR A 165 15.85 -4.67 12.32
CA THR A 165 16.04 -3.27 12.68
C THR A 165 16.68 -2.53 11.51
N GLY A 166 16.19 -1.32 11.19
CA GLY A 166 16.77 -0.46 10.17
C GLY A 166 15.79 -0.07 9.06
N ASP A 167 16.31 0.70 8.12
CA ASP A 167 15.54 1.22 7.00
C ASP A 167 15.05 0.09 6.10
N ARG A 168 13.79 0.21 5.67
CA ARG A 168 13.16 -0.74 4.75
C ARG A 168 12.73 -0.02 3.49
N GLU A 169 12.89 -0.71 2.37
CA GLU A 169 12.44 -0.26 1.07
C GLU A 169 11.46 -1.25 0.49
N TYR A 170 10.33 -0.73 0.03
CA TYR A 170 9.29 -1.50 -0.65
C TYR A 170 9.12 -0.96 -2.06
N ARG A 171 9.16 -1.85 -3.04
CA ARG A 171 9.07 -1.51 -4.45
C ARG A 171 7.72 -1.94 -5.00
N TYR A 172 6.96 -0.98 -5.45
CA TYR A 172 5.68 -1.16 -6.11
C TYR A 172 5.80 -0.86 -7.59
N THR A 173 5.06 -1.61 -8.41
CA THR A 173 5.04 -1.43 -9.87
C THR A 173 3.73 -0.77 -10.29
N ALA A 174 3.79 0.19 -11.20
CA ALA A 174 2.59 0.83 -11.75
C ALA A 174 1.76 -0.15 -12.58
N ARG A 175 0.45 -0.09 -12.44
CA ARG A 175 -0.52 -0.80 -13.29
C ARG A 175 -1.69 0.11 -13.61
N GLU A 176 -2.39 -0.18 -14.70
CA GLU A 176 -3.66 0.47 -15.00
C GLU A 176 -4.75 0.03 -14.01
N LEU A 177 -5.70 0.91 -13.70
CA LEU A 177 -6.74 0.64 -12.70
C LEU A 177 -7.58 -0.60 -13.03
N ASN A 178 -7.83 -0.88 -14.30
CA ASN A 178 -8.56 -2.05 -14.75
C ASN A 178 -7.72 -3.35 -14.80
N ARG A 179 -6.47 -3.29 -14.35
CA ARG A 179 -5.54 -4.43 -14.32
C ARG A 179 -5.03 -4.73 -12.92
N SER A 180 -5.92 -4.59 -11.93
CA SER A 180 -5.63 -4.95 -10.54
C SER A 180 -5.24 -6.43 -10.44
N LEU A 181 -4.28 -6.71 -9.56
CA LEU A 181 -3.91 -8.07 -9.18
C LEU A 181 -4.80 -8.62 -8.06
N ILE A 182 -5.58 -7.77 -7.39
CA ILE A 182 -6.47 -8.15 -6.32
C ILE A 182 -7.90 -8.23 -6.85
N ASP A 183 -8.46 -9.42 -6.86
CA ASP A 183 -9.89 -9.63 -7.01
C ASP A 183 -10.58 -9.37 -5.69
N ASN A 184 -11.66 -8.58 -5.72
CA ASN A 184 -12.38 -8.20 -4.51
C ASN A 184 -13.26 -9.35 -4.01
N PRO A 185 -13.43 -9.50 -2.68
CA PRO A 185 -14.38 -10.45 -2.14
C PRO A 185 -15.83 -10.02 -2.44
N PRO A 186 -16.79 -10.94 -2.31
CA PRO A 186 -18.19 -10.60 -2.48
C PRO A 186 -18.63 -9.41 -1.61
N GLY A 187 -19.32 -8.46 -2.21
CA GLY A 187 -19.84 -7.27 -1.53
C GLY A 187 -18.88 -6.09 -1.44
N PHE A 188 -17.63 -6.23 -1.86
CA PHE A 188 -16.69 -5.12 -1.95
C PHE A 188 -16.48 -4.69 -3.40
N LYS A 189 -16.60 -3.40 -3.67
CA LYS A 189 -16.37 -2.81 -4.99
C LYS A 189 -15.46 -1.60 -4.89
N THR A 190 -14.58 -1.45 -5.88
CA THR A 190 -13.67 -0.31 -6.00
C THR A 190 -14.17 0.76 -6.95
N GLY A 191 -15.06 0.40 -7.89
CA GLY A 191 -15.54 1.29 -8.94
C GLY A 191 -14.68 1.28 -10.20
N PHE A 192 -13.67 0.43 -10.27
CA PHE A 192 -12.81 0.23 -11.45
C PHE A 192 -12.63 -1.23 -11.83
N GLU A 193 -13.61 -2.07 -11.47
CA GLU A 193 -13.68 -3.47 -11.90
C GLU A 193 -13.90 -3.59 -13.42
#